data_3bfec5542ce3d49fc2914c7bf54b904a
#
_entry.id   3bfec5542ce3d49fc2914c7bf54b904a
#
_cell.length_a   1.000
_cell.length_b   1.000
_cell.length_c   1.000
_cell.angle_alpha   90.00
_cell.angle_beta   90.00
_cell.angle_gamma   90.00
#
_symmetry.space_group_name_H-M   'P 1'
#
loop_
_entity.id
_entity.type
_entity.pdbx_description
1 polymer ?
#
loop_
_entity_poly.entity_id
_entity_poly.type
_entity_poly.pdbx_seq_one_letter_code
_entity_poly.pdbx_strand_id
1 'polypeptide(L)'
;GFKGYAFSSAAFHNQIRRIAQGTKIYSISTKNFSECYIGLPSKPEQTKIATLLRLIDERISTQNKIIDKLQSLIKGLRNEIFWKLRKNVGFNAMIGDVLDYEQPQSYIVEDTEYIDKGTPVLTANKAFILGYTSETEGIYDKGDCIIFDDFTLDSKYVDFPFKVKSSAIKILSAENKELLRYTFEFLKYLDLSTSEHKRHYIAETQNQEFILPTTQIVRTIAHTFSILSLRME
;
A
#
# COMPACT_ATOMS: atom_id res chain seq x y z
N GLY A 1 -32.45 1.37 -0.24
CA GLY A 1 -33.27 1.40 -1.44
C GLY A 1 -32.87 2.56 -2.36
N PHE A 2 -33.57 2.76 -3.50
CA PHE A 2 -33.25 3.76 -4.53
C PHE A 2 -32.92 5.17 -3.97
N LYS A 3 -33.71 5.67 -3.02
CA LYS A 3 -33.48 6.99 -2.43
C LYS A 3 -32.08 7.15 -1.83
N GLY A 4 -31.56 6.14 -1.12
CA GLY A 4 -30.22 6.20 -0.57
C GLY A 4 -29.17 6.41 -1.66
N TYR A 5 -29.21 5.66 -2.73
CA TYR A 5 -28.30 5.82 -3.87
C TYR A 5 -28.47 7.16 -4.59
N ALA A 6 -29.70 7.63 -4.76
CA ALA A 6 -29.97 8.92 -5.38
C ALA A 6 -29.34 10.08 -4.58
N PHE A 7 -29.48 10.07 -3.26
CA PHE A 7 -28.87 11.08 -2.38
C PHE A 7 -27.34 10.96 -2.29
N SER A 8 -26.79 9.77 -2.48
CA SER A 8 -25.32 9.56 -2.52
C SER A 8 -24.71 9.84 -3.90
N SER A 9 -25.49 10.21 -4.91
CA SER A 9 -25.00 10.46 -6.25
C SER A 9 -24.17 11.74 -6.34
N ALA A 10 -23.17 11.77 -7.24
CA ALA A 10 -22.39 12.98 -7.53
C ALA A 10 -23.28 14.15 -7.96
N ALA A 11 -24.32 13.89 -8.74
CA ALA A 11 -25.27 14.91 -9.17
C ALA A 11 -26.00 15.60 -8.00
N PHE A 12 -26.40 14.83 -6.97
CA PHE A 12 -26.99 15.38 -5.76
C PHE A 12 -25.95 16.09 -4.90
N HIS A 13 -24.80 15.50 -4.67
CA HIS A 13 -23.71 16.12 -3.89
C HIS A 13 -23.24 17.44 -4.49
N ASN A 14 -23.21 17.58 -5.81
CA ASN A 14 -22.87 18.85 -6.46
C ASN A 14 -23.89 19.95 -6.20
N GLN A 15 -25.16 19.63 -6.07
CA GLN A 15 -26.19 20.60 -5.63
C GLN A 15 -25.95 21.01 -4.17
N ILE A 16 -25.73 20.03 -3.28
CA ILE A 16 -25.44 20.26 -1.85
C ILE A 16 -24.23 21.17 -1.67
N ARG A 17 -23.12 20.95 -2.39
CA ARG A 17 -21.90 21.78 -2.29
C ARG A 17 -22.16 23.26 -2.60
N ARG A 18 -23.09 23.56 -3.49
CA ARG A 18 -23.41 24.96 -3.88
C ARG A 18 -24.20 25.71 -2.83
N ILE A 19 -24.94 25.01 -1.98
CA ILE A 19 -25.84 25.60 -0.97
C ILE A 19 -25.36 25.43 0.46
N ALA A 20 -24.31 24.60 0.66
CA ALA A 20 -23.68 24.41 1.97
C ALA A 20 -22.93 25.69 2.39
N GLN A 21 -23.14 26.11 3.63
CA GLN A 21 -22.53 27.31 4.21
C GLN A 21 -21.62 26.90 5.38
N GLY A 22 -20.48 27.55 5.51
CA GLY A 22 -19.52 27.33 6.59
C GLY A 22 -18.08 27.25 6.10
N THR A 23 -17.13 27.42 7.01
CA THR A 23 -15.69 27.38 6.72
C THR A 23 -15.01 26.15 7.30
N LYS A 24 -15.43 25.66 8.48
CA LYS A 24 -14.93 24.46 9.15
C LYS A 24 -16.01 23.38 9.30
N ILE A 25 -17.26 23.84 9.60
CA ILE A 25 -18.41 22.97 9.69
C ILE A 25 -19.43 23.50 8.67
N TYR A 26 -19.85 22.63 7.77
CA TYR A 26 -20.82 22.95 6.74
C TYR A 26 -22.23 22.61 7.23
N SER A 27 -23.16 23.54 7.08
CA SER A 27 -24.57 23.35 7.38
C SER A 27 -25.44 23.71 6.20
N ILE A 28 -26.63 23.15 6.15
CA ILE A 28 -27.63 23.41 5.10
C ILE A 28 -28.96 23.69 5.80
N SER A 29 -29.59 24.80 5.46
CA SER A 29 -30.94 25.07 5.95
C SER A 29 -31.97 24.15 5.31
N THR A 30 -33.06 23.85 6.01
CA THR A 30 -34.16 23.04 5.48
C THR A 30 -34.74 23.66 4.19
N LYS A 31 -34.80 24.98 4.13
CA LYS A 31 -35.25 25.71 2.94
C LYS A 31 -34.35 25.43 1.73
N ASN A 32 -33.03 25.62 1.88
CA ASN A 32 -32.08 25.37 0.78
C ASN A 32 -32.06 23.90 0.38
N PHE A 33 -32.17 22.99 1.36
CA PHE A 33 -32.24 21.56 1.08
C PHE A 33 -33.48 21.19 0.26
N SER A 34 -34.62 21.84 0.47
CA SER A 34 -35.88 21.60 -0.26
C SER A 34 -35.82 22.07 -1.73
N GLU A 35 -34.81 22.85 -2.11
CA GLU A 35 -34.58 23.30 -3.48
C GLU A 35 -33.73 22.32 -4.29
N CYS A 36 -33.23 21.26 -3.66
CA CYS A 36 -32.47 20.20 -4.37
C CYS A 36 -33.39 19.23 -5.10
N TYR A 37 -32.97 18.83 -6.27
CA TYR A 37 -33.72 17.92 -7.15
C TYR A 37 -33.04 16.55 -7.27
N ILE A 38 -33.85 15.50 -7.30
CA ILE A 38 -33.43 14.14 -7.67
C ILE A 38 -34.32 13.63 -8.82
N GLY A 39 -33.74 12.96 -9.78
CA GLY A 39 -34.51 12.21 -10.77
C GLY A 39 -35.30 11.09 -10.08
N LEU A 40 -36.58 11.01 -10.35
CA LEU A 40 -37.46 10.01 -9.75
C LEU A 40 -38.06 9.13 -10.86
N PRO A 41 -37.43 8.01 -11.21
CA PRO A 41 -37.95 7.05 -12.17
C PRO A 41 -39.25 6.40 -11.68
N SER A 42 -39.91 5.63 -12.54
CA SER A 42 -41.07 4.82 -12.14
C SER A 42 -40.70 3.83 -11.03
N LYS A 43 -41.68 3.39 -10.24
CA LYS A 43 -41.43 2.43 -9.13
C LYS A 43 -40.71 1.14 -9.58
N PRO A 44 -41.08 0.51 -10.72
CA PRO A 44 -40.36 -0.66 -11.21
C PRO A 44 -38.88 -0.36 -11.56
N GLU A 45 -38.61 0.81 -12.14
CA GLU A 45 -37.24 1.24 -12.47
C GLU A 45 -36.44 1.52 -11.19
N GLN A 46 -37.02 2.21 -10.21
CA GLN A 46 -36.37 2.41 -8.91
C GLN A 46 -35.97 1.09 -8.27
N THR A 47 -36.84 0.06 -8.34
CA THR A 47 -36.54 -1.27 -7.81
C THR A 47 -35.40 -1.95 -8.56
N LYS A 48 -35.38 -1.90 -9.90
CA LYS A 48 -34.31 -2.46 -10.72
C LYS A 48 -32.97 -1.78 -10.43
N ILE A 49 -32.94 -0.45 -10.40
CA ILE A 49 -31.72 0.32 -10.11
C ILE A 49 -31.20 0.02 -8.72
N ALA A 50 -32.08 0.05 -7.71
CA ALA A 50 -31.69 -0.24 -6.33
C ALA A 50 -31.19 -1.67 -6.15
N THR A 51 -31.80 -2.65 -6.84
CA THR A 51 -31.34 -4.03 -6.80
C THR A 51 -29.97 -4.19 -7.43
N LEU A 52 -29.73 -3.59 -8.61
CA LEU A 52 -28.43 -3.63 -9.27
C LEU A 52 -27.32 -3.04 -8.41
N LEU A 53 -27.54 -1.83 -7.90
CA LEU A 53 -26.55 -1.15 -7.06
C LEU A 53 -26.27 -1.92 -5.75
N ARG A 54 -27.30 -2.47 -5.11
CA ARG A 54 -27.15 -3.32 -3.92
C ARG A 54 -26.30 -4.58 -4.21
N LEU A 55 -26.54 -5.23 -5.36
CA LEU A 55 -25.74 -6.41 -5.75
C LEU A 55 -24.27 -6.05 -6.00
N ILE A 56 -24.01 -4.87 -6.57
CA ILE A 56 -22.64 -4.36 -6.74
C ILE A 56 -21.99 -4.11 -5.37
N ASP A 57 -22.67 -3.41 -4.45
CA ASP A 57 -22.17 -3.14 -3.09
C ASP A 57 -21.89 -4.43 -2.32
N GLU A 58 -22.80 -5.43 -2.41
CA GLU A 58 -22.61 -6.73 -1.78
C GLU A 58 -21.39 -7.47 -2.34
N ARG A 59 -21.17 -7.38 -3.67
CA ARG A 59 -20.00 -7.97 -4.32
C ARG A 59 -18.72 -7.29 -3.88
N ILE A 60 -18.67 -5.95 -3.86
CA ILE A 60 -17.51 -5.19 -3.36
C ILE A 60 -17.22 -5.55 -1.90
N SER A 61 -18.23 -5.57 -1.05
CA SER A 61 -18.08 -5.94 0.36
C SER A 61 -17.55 -7.37 0.54
N THR A 62 -18.03 -8.29 -0.28
CA THR A 62 -17.58 -9.70 -0.24
C THR A 62 -16.12 -9.81 -0.69
N GLN A 63 -15.74 -9.12 -1.77
CA GLN A 63 -14.36 -9.10 -2.25
C GLN A 63 -13.41 -8.52 -1.19
N ASN A 64 -13.78 -7.40 -0.55
CA ASN A 64 -12.97 -6.81 0.51
C ASN A 64 -12.76 -7.81 1.68
N LYS A 65 -13.81 -8.51 2.12
CA LYS A 65 -13.69 -9.55 3.15
C LYS A 65 -12.77 -10.70 2.74
N ILE A 66 -12.77 -11.07 1.46
CA ILE A 66 -11.86 -12.12 0.93
C ILE A 66 -10.41 -11.61 0.99
N ILE A 67 -10.17 -10.37 0.55
CA ILE A 67 -8.84 -9.74 0.60
C ILE A 67 -8.32 -9.69 2.04
N ASP A 68 -9.12 -9.18 2.99
CA ASP A 68 -8.76 -9.09 4.40
C ASP A 68 -8.42 -10.48 4.98
N LYS A 69 -9.20 -11.50 4.62
CA LYS A 69 -8.96 -12.88 5.07
C LYS A 69 -7.66 -13.45 4.47
N LEU A 70 -7.39 -13.21 3.20
CA LEU A 70 -6.15 -13.65 2.55
C LEU A 70 -4.94 -12.96 3.18
N GLN A 71 -4.98 -11.64 3.43
CA GLN A 71 -3.92 -10.92 4.11
C GLN A 71 -3.65 -11.50 5.51
N SER A 72 -4.70 -11.81 6.25
CA SER A 72 -4.58 -12.42 7.58
C SER A 72 -3.95 -13.82 7.51
N LEU A 73 -4.32 -14.63 6.53
CA LEU A 73 -3.74 -15.96 6.32
C LEU A 73 -2.25 -15.87 5.92
N ILE A 74 -1.88 -14.93 5.05
CA ILE A 74 -0.48 -14.70 4.66
C ILE A 74 0.35 -14.24 5.86
N LYS A 75 -0.18 -13.33 6.70
CA LYS A 75 0.49 -12.91 7.95
C LYS A 75 0.67 -14.10 8.90
N GLY A 76 -0.35 -14.94 9.06
CA GLY A 76 -0.28 -16.16 9.88
C GLY A 76 0.76 -17.16 9.37
N LEU A 77 0.77 -17.44 8.07
CA LEU A 77 1.74 -18.32 7.43
C LEU A 77 3.17 -17.80 7.61
N ARG A 78 3.40 -16.50 7.38
CA ARG A 78 4.68 -15.84 7.61
C ARG A 78 5.17 -16.05 9.04
N ASN A 79 4.33 -15.75 10.01
CA ASN A 79 4.66 -15.90 11.42
C ASN A 79 5.02 -17.34 11.79
N GLU A 80 4.28 -18.32 11.28
CA GLU A 80 4.55 -19.74 11.52
C GLU A 80 5.88 -20.19 10.91
N ILE A 81 6.18 -19.77 9.67
CA ILE A 81 7.43 -20.12 8.98
C ILE A 81 8.62 -19.54 9.73
N PHE A 82 8.63 -18.25 10.04
CA PHE A 82 9.77 -17.61 10.71
C PHE A 82 9.92 -18.05 12.16
N TRP A 83 8.83 -18.36 12.85
CA TRP A 83 8.89 -18.95 14.18
C TRP A 83 9.55 -20.34 14.16
N LYS A 84 9.22 -21.20 13.18
CA LYS A 84 9.86 -22.50 12.99
C LYS A 84 11.34 -22.34 12.63
N LEU A 85 11.68 -21.41 11.74
CA LEU A 85 13.06 -21.11 11.38
C LEU A 85 13.85 -20.63 12.60
N ARG A 86 13.30 -19.74 13.40
CA ARG A 86 13.94 -19.28 14.63
C ARG A 86 14.26 -20.43 15.58
N LYS A 87 13.39 -21.42 15.70
CA LYS A 87 13.63 -22.61 16.53
C LYS A 87 14.70 -23.56 15.97
N ASN A 88 14.73 -23.74 14.66
CA ASN A 88 15.51 -24.79 14.02
C ASN A 88 16.88 -24.28 13.54
N VAL A 89 16.98 -23.04 13.11
CA VAL A 89 18.20 -22.40 12.58
C VAL A 89 18.76 -21.40 13.61
N GLY A 90 17.91 -20.61 14.22
CA GLY A 90 18.30 -19.50 15.10
C GLY A 90 18.72 -18.26 14.33
N PHE A 91 19.05 -17.20 15.06
CA PHE A 91 19.65 -16.01 14.48
C PHE A 91 21.14 -16.27 14.21
N ASN A 92 21.61 -16.00 13.01
CA ASN A 92 22.96 -16.34 12.54
C ASN A 92 23.58 -15.29 11.61
N ALA A 93 22.89 -14.16 11.37
CA ALA A 93 23.36 -13.03 10.59
C ALA A 93 22.68 -11.74 11.10
N MET A 94 23.01 -10.61 10.50
CA MET A 94 22.32 -9.33 10.66
C MET A 94 21.63 -8.94 9.35
N ILE A 95 20.62 -8.10 9.40
CA ILE A 95 19.95 -7.59 8.18
C ILE A 95 20.96 -6.89 7.26
N GLY A 96 21.90 -6.12 7.82
CA GLY A 96 22.94 -5.44 7.07
C GLY A 96 23.99 -6.35 6.43
N ASP A 97 24.06 -7.64 6.79
CA ASP A 97 24.94 -8.60 6.14
C ASP A 97 24.34 -9.13 4.81
N VAL A 98 23.04 -8.94 4.59
CA VAL A 98 22.30 -9.48 3.44
C VAL A 98 21.64 -8.42 2.57
N LEU A 99 21.52 -7.19 3.07
CA LEU A 99 20.97 -6.04 2.34
C LEU A 99 22.00 -4.93 2.19
N ASP A 100 22.23 -4.52 0.96
CA ASP A 100 22.86 -3.26 0.63
C ASP A 100 21.81 -2.15 0.62
N TYR A 101 22.20 -0.94 1.05
CA TYR A 101 21.31 0.21 0.92
C TYR A 101 21.88 1.31 0.05
N GLU A 102 21.01 1.93 -0.73
CA GLU A 102 21.31 3.09 -1.56
C GLU A 102 20.49 4.30 -1.10
N GLN A 103 21.14 5.47 -1.05
CA GLN A 103 20.46 6.73 -0.77
C GLN A 103 19.63 7.15 -1.97
N PRO A 104 18.43 7.68 -1.78
CA PRO A 104 17.49 7.95 -2.86
C PRO A 104 17.73 9.27 -3.60
N GLN A 105 18.75 10.04 -3.27
CA GLN A 105 18.93 11.43 -3.76
C GLN A 105 18.82 11.58 -5.28
N SER A 106 19.39 10.63 -6.02
CA SER A 106 19.33 10.64 -7.50
C SER A 106 17.95 10.30 -8.08
N TYR A 107 17.02 9.82 -7.24
CA TYR A 107 15.70 9.32 -7.65
C TYR A 107 14.55 10.11 -7.05
N ILE A 108 14.84 11.20 -6.33
CA ILE A 108 13.79 12.07 -5.77
C ILE A 108 13.14 12.84 -6.91
N VAL A 109 11.79 12.83 -6.94
CA VAL A 109 11.03 13.64 -7.89
C VAL A 109 11.24 15.13 -7.60
N GLU A 110 11.42 15.92 -8.63
CA GLU A 110 11.61 17.37 -8.52
C GLU A 110 10.27 18.09 -8.48
N ASP A 111 9.35 17.70 -9.38
CA ASP A 111 8.01 18.26 -9.43
C ASP A 111 7.01 17.40 -8.62
N THR A 112 6.29 18.05 -7.70
CA THR A 112 5.27 17.42 -6.87
C THR A 112 3.84 17.56 -7.42
N GLU A 113 3.68 18.15 -8.60
CA GLU A 113 2.42 18.14 -9.36
C GLU A 113 2.29 16.80 -10.11
N TYR A 114 1.61 15.86 -9.48
CA TYR A 114 1.47 14.51 -10.04
C TYR A 114 0.43 14.48 -11.16
N ILE A 115 0.69 13.62 -12.15
CA ILE A 115 -0.17 13.36 -13.30
C ILE A 115 -0.75 11.94 -13.22
N ASP A 116 -1.69 11.60 -14.12
CA ASP A 116 -2.38 10.31 -14.09
C ASP A 116 -1.58 9.16 -14.72
N LYS A 117 -0.53 9.47 -15.51
CA LYS A 117 0.28 8.47 -16.24
C LYS A 117 1.73 8.92 -16.34
N GLY A 118 2.66 7.98 -16.30
CA GLY A 118 4.09 8.23 -16.40
C GLY A 118 4.90 7.33 -15.48
N THR A 119 6.05 7.82 -15.01
CA THR A 119 6.86 7.12 -14.01
C THR A 119 6.20 7.24 -12.63
N PRO A 120 5.93 6.13 -11.91
CA PRO A 120 5.31 6.18 -10.60
C PRO A 120 6.25 6.82 -9.57
N VAL A 121 5.68 7.67 -8.70
CA VAL A 121 6.36 8.28 -7.56
C VAL A 121 5.92 7.57 -6.28
N LEU A 122 6.89 6.96 -5.59
CA LEU A 122 6.62 6.05 -4.49
C LEU A 122 6.89 6.65 -3.11
N THR A 123 6.20 6.08 -2.14
CA THR A 123 6.50 6.17 -0.71
C THR A 123 6.30 4.79 -0.08
N ALA A 124 6.99 4.49 1.01
CA ALA A 124 6.84 3.18 1.67
C ALA A 124 5.61 3.07 2.57
N ASN A 125 4.90 4.18 2.83
CA ASN A 125 3.70 4.19 3.68
C ASN A 125 2.43 3.67 2.94
N LYS A 126 1.24 3.86 3.54
CA LYS A 126 -0.04 3.32 3.03
C LYS A 126 -0.36 3.70 1.59
N ALA A 127 0.01 4.90 1.15
CA ALA A 127 -0.34 5.38 -0.18
C ALA A 127 0.44 4.67 -1.30
N PHE A 128 1.60 4.10 -1.00
CA PHE A 128 2.56 3.45 -1.89
C PHE A 128 2.86 4.23 -3.18
N ILE A 129 1.94 4.32 -4.13
CA ILE A 129 2.02 5.19 -5.31
C ILE A 129 1.26 6.49 -4.99
N LEU A 130 1.98 7.60 -4.99
CA LEU A 130 1.40 8.93 -4.75
C LEU A 130 0.79 9.54 -6.01
N GLY A 131 1.30 9.16 -7.17
CA GLY A 131 0.94 9.62 -8.48
C GLY A 131 2.05 9.30 -9.46
N TYR A 132 2.06 9.96 -10.60
CA TYR A 132 3.03 9.73 -11.65
C TYR A 132 3.70 11.05 -12.03
N THR A 133 4.90 10.96 -12.60
CA THR A 133 5.62 12.12 -13.15
C THR A 133 6.01 11.89 -14.61
N SER A 134 6.15 12.97 -15.36
CA SER A 134 6.68 12.95 -16.72
C SER A 134 8.21 13.04 -16.77
N GLU A 135 8.88 13.16 -15.63
CA GLU A 135 10.34 13.19 -15.56
C GLU A 135 10.93 11.90 -16.14
N THR A 136 11.92 12.04 -17.00
CA THR A 136 12.61 10.93 -17.67
C THR A 136 14.00 10.62 -17.08
N GLU A 137 14.53 11.52 -16.25
CA GLU A 137 15.81 11.37 -15.58
C GLU A 137 15.64 11.00 -14.10
N GLY A 138 16.66 10.42 -13.50
CA GLY A 138 16.64 10.02 -12.10
C GLY A 138 15.56 8.98 -11.79
N ILE A 139 15.33 8.04 -12.70
CA ILE A 139 14.45 6.91 -12.50
C ILE A 139 15.29 5.75 -11.94
N TYR A 140 14.84 5.13 -10.85
CA TYR A 140 15.43 3.89 -10.38
C TYR A 140 14.97 2.73 -11.28
N ASP A 141 15.90 2.11 -11.98
CA ASP A 141 15.68 0.98 -12.90
C ASP A 141 16.82 -0.05 -12.79
N LYS A 142 17.21 -0.39 -11.55
CA LYS A 142 18.27 -1.35 -11.26
C LYS A 142 17.75 -2.75 -10.92
N GLY A 143 16.47 -2.98 -11.18
CA GLY A 143 15.79 -4.24 -10.83
C GLY A 143 15.02 -4.17 -9.51
N ASP A 144 14.67 -5.35 -9.01
CA ASP A 144 13.85 -5.47 -7.79
C ASP A 144 14.57 -4.86 -6.57
N CYS A 145 13.81 -4.17 -5.74
CA CYS A 145 14.32 -3.61 -4.50
C CYS A 145 13.24 -3.57 -3.41
N ILE A 146 13.65 -3.26 -2.19
CA ILE A 146 12.74 -2.89 -1.10
C ILE A 146 12.90 -1.38 -0.86
N ILE A 147 11.82 -0.64 -0.93
CA ILE A 147 11.81 0.72 -0.39
C ILE A 147 11.42 0.66 1.09
N PHE A 148 12.20 1.33 1.93
CA PHE A 148 12.05 1.35 3.37
C PHE A 148 11.95 2.80 3.85
N ASP A 149 10.93 3.13 4.62
CA ASP A 149 10.78 4.46 5.21
C ASP A 149 11.56 4.53 6.53
N ASP A 150 12.54 5.42 6.57
CA ASP A 150 13.49 5.56 7.66
C ASP A 150 12.87 6.13 8.97
N PHE A 151 11.63 6.64 8.89
CA PHE A 151 10.90 7.21 10.02
C PHE A 151 9.73 6.35 10.50
N THR A 152 9.01 5.72 9.59
CA THR A 152 7.84 4.89 9.94
C THR A 152 8.17 3.41 10.04
N LEU A 153 9.34 2.99 9.55
CA LEU A 153 9.80 1.60 9.41
C LEU A 153 8.92 0.76 8.45
N ASP A 154 8.04 1.40 7.71
CA ASP A 154 7.28 0.74 6.66
C ASP A 154 8.19 0.32 5.51
N SER A 155 7.86 -0.81 4.90
CA SER A 155 8.61 -1.32 3.75
C SER A 155 7.67 -1.82 2.65
N LYS A 156 8.11 -1.68 1.39
CA LYS A 156 7.40 -2.19 0.20
C LYS A 156 8.40 -2.86 -0.73
N TYR A 157 8.00 -3.97 -1.31
CA TYR A 157 8.73 -4.62 -2.41
C TYR A 157 8.35 -3.94 -3.72
N VAL A 158 9.34 -3.63 -4.57
CA VAL A 158 9.16 -2.95 -5.85
C VAL A 158 9.92 -3.72 -6.93
N ASP A 159 9.25 -4.04 -8.02
CA ASP A 159 9.76 -4.78 -9.17
C ASP A 159 9.56 -4.06 -10.51
N PHE A 160 9.34 -2.75 -10.45
CA PHE A 160 9.16 -1.87 -11.61
C PHE A 160 9.94 -0.57 -11.43
N PRO A 161 10.28 0.16 -12.52
CA PRO A 161 10.96 1.45 -12.46
C PRO A 161 10.13 2.53 -11.76
N PHE A 162 10.79 3.38 -10.94
CA PHE A 162 10.10 4.39 -10.14
C PHE A 162 10.99 5.59 -9.80
N LYS A 163 10.35 6.64 -9.29
CA LYS A 163 10.97 7.72 -8.51
C LYS A 163 10.41 7.72 -7.10
N VAL A 164 11.07 8.39 -6.16
CA VAL A 164 10.61 8.49 -4.77
C VAL A 164 10.28 9.93 -4.40
N LYS A 165 9.40 10.08 -3.41
CA LYS A 165 8.96 11.39 -2.94
C LYS A 165 10.05 12.15 -2.17
N SER A 166 10.87 11.48 -1.37
CA SER A 166 11.75 12.14 -0.42
C SER A 166 12.95 11.30 0.03
N SER A 167 13.91 11.95 0.68
CA SER A 167 15.08 11.31 1.28
C SER A 167 14.78 10.45 2.52
N ALA A 168 13.53 10.36 2.96
CA ALA A 168 13.10 9.44 4.02
C ALA A 168 13.19 7.98 3.58
N ILE A 169 13.12 7.74 2.27
CA ILE A 169 13.20 6.39 1.71
C ILE A 169 14.65 5.90 1.67
N LYS A 170 14.87 4.65 2.02
CA LYS A 170 16.08 3.87 1.70
C LYS A 170 15.70 2.85 0.64
N ILE A 171 16.57 2.69 -0.36
CA ILE A 171 16.42 1.65 -1.38
C ILE A 171 17.33 0.52 -0.99
N LEU A 172 16.78 -0.67 -0.78
CA LEU A 172 17.48 -1.84 -0.29
C LEU A 172 17.52 -2.89 -1.39
N SER A 173 18.69 -3.44 -1.65
CA SER A 173 18.93 -4.51 -2.60
C SER A 173 19.62 -5.70 -1.91
N ALA A 174 19.66 -6.85 -2.57
CA ALA A 174 20.36 -8.04 -2.11
C ALA A 174 21.10 -8.68 -3.27
N GLU A 175 22.01 -9.63 -2.97
CA GLU A 175 22.80 -10.37 -3.95
C GLU A 175 21.94 -10.98 -5.07
N ASN A 176 20.75 -11.45 -4.74
CA ASN A 176 19.81 -12.02 -5.69
C ASN A 176 18.35 -11.79 -5.27
N LYS A 177 17.44 -11.98 -6.22
CA LYS A 177 16.01 -11.72 -6.09
C LYS A 177 15.33 -12.59 -5.02
N GLU A 178 15.75 -13.84 -4.87
CA GLU A 178 15.19 -14.75 -3.87
C GLU A 178 15.57 -14.32 -2.46
N LEU A 179 16.82 -13.92 -2.24
CA LEU A 179 17.27 -13.41 -0.94
C LEU A 179 16.58 -12.10 -0.61
N LEU A 180 16.43 -11.19 -1.59
CA LEU A 180 15.71 -9.93 -1.42
C LEU A 180 14.26 -10.19 -1.00
N ARG A 181 13.55 -11.09 -1.71
CA ARG A 181 12.16 -11.43 -1.38
C ARG A 181 12.04 -12.08 -0.01
N TYR A 182 12.91 -13.01 0.33
CA TYR A 182 12.96 -13.65 1.64
C TYR A 182 13.17 -12.61 2.74
N THR A 183 14.13 -11.68 2.56
CA THR A 183 14.43 -10.63 3.53
C THR A 183 13.27 -9.65 3.68
N PHE A 184 12.56 -9.33 2.60
CA PHE A 184 11.32 -8.55 2.67
C PHE A 184 10.27 -9.22 3.56
N GLU A 185 10.06 -10.53 3.40
CA GLU A 185 9.12 -11.27 4.24
C GLU A 185 9.57 -11.35 5.70
N PHE A 186 10.88 -11.39 5.94
CA PHE A 186 11.44 -11.31 7.29
C PHE A 186 11.21 -9.93 7.93
N LEU A 187 11.42 -8.84 7.20
CA LEU A 187 11.08 -7.49 7.67
C LEU A 187 9.60 -7.37 8.04
N LYS A 188 8.70 -7.96 7.22
CA LYS A 188 7.27 -8.04 7.53
C LYS A 188 6.94 -8.93 8.72
N TYR A 189 7.74 -9.94 9.01
CA TYR A 189 7.62 -10.77 10.21
C TYR A 189 8.03 -10.01 11.48
N LEU A 190 9.08 -9.19 11.41
CA LEU A 190 9.53 -8.38 12.54
C LEU A 190 8.46 -7.34 12.97
N ASP A 191 7.56 -6.93 12.06
CA ASP A 191 6.46 -5.98 12.30
C ASP A 191 6.98 -4.70 13.00
N LEU A 192 8.08 -4.14 12.45
CA LEU A 192 8.79 -3.01 13.03
C LEU A 192 7.87 -1.78 13.14
N SER A 193 7.94 -1.12 14.28
CA SER A 193 7.20 0.13 14.52
C SER A 193 7.99 1.03 15.48
N THR A 194 7.80 2.33 15.38
CA THR A 194 8.43 3.30 16.24
C THR A 194 7.50 4.46 16.57
N SER A 195 7.68 5.07 17.74
CA SER A 195 7.07 6.34 18.12
C SER A 195 8.06 7.51 18.05
N GLU A 196 9.30 7.24 17.68
CA GLU A 196 10.37 8.24 17.63
C GLU A 196 10.50 8.85 16.24
N HIS A 197 10.69 10.17 16.15
CA HIS A 197 10.93 10.89 14.90
C HIS A 197 12.45 11.01 14.61
N LYS A 198 13.10 9.88 14.38
CA LYS A 198 14.51 9.81 13.96
C LYS A 198 14.67 8.83 12.79
N ARG A 199 15.86 8.80 12.20
CA ARG A 199 16.23 7.81 11.18
C ARG A 199 16.67 6.52 11.86
N HIS A 200 16.10 5.38 11.44
CA HIS A 200 16.28 4.11 12.15
C HIS A 200 17.09 3.07 11.37
N TYR A 201 17.18 3.15 10.02
CA TYR A 201 17.76 2.07 9.23
C TYR A 201 19.23 1.78 9.63
N ILE A 202 20.10 2.78 9.52
CA ILE A 202 21.54 2.63 9.80
C ILE A 202 21.81 2.33 11.27
N ALA A 203 21.11 3.02 12.19
CA ALA A 203 21.37 2.89 13.60
C ALA A 203 20.80 1.60 14.21
N GLU A 204 19.69 1.12 13.70
CA GLU A 204 18.89 0.07 14.35
C GLU A 204 18.52 -1.09 13.40
N THR A 205 17.86 -0.80 12.28
CA THR A 205 17.27 -1.85 11.45
C THR A 205 18.30 -2.77 10.81
N GLN A 206 19.40 -2.22 10.26
CA GLN A 206 20.45 -3.05 9.67
C GLN A 206 21.17 -3.94 10.71
N ASN A 207 21.13 -3.57 11.98
CA ASN A 207 21.73 -4.30 13.10
C ASN A 207 20.75 -5.28 13.78
N GLN A 208 19.54 -5.46 13.23
CA GLN A 208 18.62 -6.48 13.73
C GLN A 208 19.13 -7.87 13.38
N GLU A 209 18.99 -8.77 14.35
CA GLU A 209 19.29 -10.19 14.15
C GLU A 209 18.45 -10.79 13.03
N PHE A 210 19.09 -11.56 12.17
CA PHE A 210 18.51 -12.15 10.96
C PHE A 210 18.66 -13.68 10.96
N ILE A 211 17.69 -14.36 10.37
CA ILE A 211 17.72 -15.81 10.20
C ILE A 211 18.04 -16.09 8.74
N LEU A 212 19.25 -16.60 8.46
CA LEU A 212 19.67 -16.99 7.12
C LEU A 212 19.75 -18.53 7.03
N PRO A 213 18.69 -19.20 6.54
CA PRO A 213 18.71 -20.64 6.34
C PRO A 213 19.46 -21.01 5.06
N THR A 214 19.45 -22.30 4.70
CA THR A 214 20.06 -22.73 3.43
C THR A 214 19.40 -22.08 2.22
N THR A 215 20.14 -21.89 1.13
CA THR A 215 19.66 -21.28 -0.13
C THR A 215 18.38 -21.95 -0.66
N GLN A 216 18.24 -23.27 -0.48
CA GLN A 216 17.04 -24.00 -0.89
C GLN A 216 15.80 -23.55 -0.10
N ILE A 217 15.92 -23.32 1.19
CA ILE A 217 14.82 -22.81 2.06
C ILE A 217 14.49 -21.37 1.69
N VAL A 218 15.52 -20.53 1.51
CA VAL A 218 15.34 -19.13 1.05
C VAL A 218 14.52 -19.09 -0.24
N ARG A 219 14.92 -19.87 -1.26
CA ARG A 219 14.23 -19.95 -2.54
C ARG A 219 12.79 -20.43 -2.42
N THR A 220 12.55 -21.47 -1.62
CA THR A 220 11.20 -22.00 -1.40
C THR A 220 10.27 -20.97 -0.77
N ILE A 221 10.73 -20.26 0.25
CA ILE A 221 9.96 -19.22 0.94
C ILE A 221 9.72 -18.04 0.01
N ALA A 222 10.74 -17.53 -0.66
CA ALA A 222 10.64 -16.44 -1.61
C ALA A 222 9.61 -16.73 -2.71
N HIS A 223 9.68 -17.91 -3.33
CA HIS A 223 8.74 -18.34 -4.36
C HIS A 223 7.30 -18.44 -3.83
N THR A 224 7.12 -19.03 -2.66
CA THR A 224 5.80 -19.15 -2.02
C THR A 224 5.15 -17.79 -1.83
N PHE A 225 5.86 -16.82 -1.25
CA PHE A 225 5.30 -15.49 -1.02
C PHE A 225 5.17 -14.66 -2.29
N SER A 226 6.00 -14.87 -3.31
CA SER A 226 5.81 -14.23 -4.62
C SER A 226 4.51 -14.66 -5.28
N ILE A 227 4.19 -15.96 -5.26
CA ILE A 227 2.90 -16.47 -5.80
C ILE A 227 1.70 -15.91 -4.99
N LEU A 228 1.81 -15.84 -3.67
CA LEU A 228 0.73 -15.32 -2.83
C LEU A 228 0.48 -13.83 -3.05
N SER A 229 1.52 -13.05 -3.32
CA SER A 229 1.39 -11.61 -3.62
C SER A 229 0.68 -11.37 -4.96
N LEU A 230 1.06 -12.09 -6.02
CA LEU A 230 0.44 -11.97 -7.36
C LEU A 230 -1.08 -12.27 -7.37
N ARG A 231 -1.60 -12.96 -6.37
CA ARG A 231 -3.03 -13.27 -6.27
C ARG A 231 -3.85 -12.21 -5.53
N MET A 232 -3.18 -11.18 -5.00
CA MET A 232 -3.81 -10.08 -4.26
C MET A 232 -3.85 -8.76 -5.06
N GLU A 233 -3.11 -8.68 -6.15
CA GLU A 233 -3.18 -7.60 -7.14
C GLU A 233 -4.35 -7.83 -8.11
#